data_1f3c2856a18d5dee2d458752a0d980a8
#
_entry.id   1f3c2856a18d5dee2d458752a0d980a8
#
_cell.length_a   1.000
_cell.length_b   1.000
_cell.length_c   1.000
_cell.angle_alpha   90.00
_cell.angle_beta   90.00
_cell.angle_gamma   90.00
#
_symmetry.space_group_name_H-M   'P 1'
#
loop_
_entity.id
_entity.type
_entity.pdbx_description
1 polymer ?
#
loop_
_entity_poly.entity_id
_entity_poly.type
_entity_poly.pdbx_seq_one_letter_code
_entity_poly.pdbx_strand_id
1 'polypeptide(L)'
;MPVIGITLGDAAGIGPEIVAAALGSGKLDARFEYRVIGESADARPGEPTPATARAALAALEESARLLRGGEIAAVATGPIHKARMHAEGFAFPGQTEFFAARAGVENFAMCLTGGALTVALVTAHVPLREVAGLLSAREIIRVGNLLAAFLTARLRREPRIAIAGLNPHAGESGALGREEIEIIAPAVTLLTHHPSPIAPALFTGPFSPDTVFNRAVAGEFDGVLCMYHDQGLIPLKLHAFDSGANVTLGLPFPRTSPDHGTAFELAGKNLARPDSMIAAINLAAELARP
;
A
#
# COMPACT_ATOMS: atom_id res chain seq x y z
N MET A 1 -17.72 -13.05 14.21
CA MET A 1 -16.67 -12.01 14.14
C MET A 1 -16.30 -11.81 12.66
N PRO A 2 -15.94 -10.61 12.21
CA PRO A 2 -15.45 -10.47 10.83
C PRO A 2 -14.17 -11.28 10.63
N VAL A 3 -14.00 -11.84 9.43
CA VAL A 3 -12.85 -12.71 9.10
C VAL A 3 -11.86 -11.93 8.23
N ILE A 4 -10.59 -11.93 8.61
CA ILE A 4 -9.49 -11.38 7.81
C ILE A 4 -8.78 -12.54 7.12
N GLY A 5 -8.76 -12.53 5.78
CA GLY A 5 -7.99 -13.47 4.99
C GLY A 5 -6.50 -13.13 5.00
N ILE A 6 -5.64 -14.15 5.03
CA ILE A 6 -4.20 -13.98 4.97
C ILE A 6 -3.66 -14.96 3.93
N THR A 7 -3.10 -14.48 2.82
CA THR A 7 -2.44 -15.38 1.88
C THR A 7 -0.99 -15.62 2.26
N LEU A 8 -0.49 -16.86 2.05
CA LEU A 8 0.92 -17.19 2.33
C LEU A 8 1.90 -16.55 1.34
N GLY A 9 1.42 -16.15 0.13
CA GLY A 9 2.30 -15.79 -0.97
C GLY A 9 2.98 -17.01 -1.58
N ASP A 10 4.22 -16.86 -2.07
CA ASP A 10 5.02 -18.01 -2.52
C ASP A 10 5.51 -18.80 -1.30
N ALA A 11 4.99 -20.01 -1.13
CA ALA A 11 5.25 -20.82 0.05
C ALA A 11 6.70 -21.32 0.18
N ALA A 12 7.52 -21.22 -0.87
CA ALA A 12 8.95 -21.46 -0.79
C ALA A 12 9.74 -20.27 -0.21
N GLY A 13 9.09 -19.08 -0.10
CA GLY A 13 9.67 -17.89 0.53
C GLY A 13 9.38 -17.83 2.04
N ILE A 14 9.61 -16.62 2.60
CA ILE A 14 9.40 -16.36 4.04
C ILE A 14 7.90 -16.25 4.42
N GLY A 15 6.98 -16.25 3.45
CA GLY A 15 5.55 -16.08 3.70
C GLY A 15 4.98 -16.98 4.79
N PRO A 16 5.16 -18.32 4.72
CA PRO A 16 4.67 -19.24 5.75
C PRO A 16 5.18 -18.93 7.16
N GLU A 17 6.50 -18.69 7.32
CA GLU A 17 7.10 -18.45 8.63
C GLU A 17 6.67 -17.10 9.24
N ILE A 18 6.58 -16.02 8.44
CA ILE A 18 6.14 -14.71 8.95
C ILE A 18 4.63 -14.68 9.28
N VAL A 19 3.80 -15.43 8.54
CA VAL A 19 2.37 -15.57 8.83
C VAL A 19 2.17 -16.39 10.11
N ALA A 20 2.85 -17.53 10.26
CA ALA A 20 2.79 -18.33 11.48
C ALA A 20 3.26 -17.53 12.71
N ALA A 21 4.39 -16.80 12.59
CA ALA A 21 4.90 -15.94 13.65
C ALA A 21 3.94 -14.78 13.98
N ALA A 22 3.28 -14.18 12.98
CA ALA A 22 2.29 -13.13 13.18
C ALA A 22 1.06 -13.65 13.95
N LEU A 23 0.52 -14.81 13.55
CA LEU A 23 -0.62 -15.45 14.22
C LEU A 23 -0.29 -15.86 15.67
N GLY A 24 0.94 -16.34 15.93
CA GLY A 24 1.40 -16.72 17.25
C GLY A 24 1.85 -15.54 18.13
N SER A 25 1.92 -14.32 17.61
CA SER A 25 2.54 -13.17 18.29
C SER A 25 1.74 -12.62 19.48
N GLY A 26 0.43 -12.86 19.54
CA GLY A 26 -0.48 -12.19 20.47
C GLY A 26 -0.71 -10.69 20.18
N LYS A 27 -0.20 -10.16 19.06
CA LYS A 27 -0.29 -8.73 18.70
C LYS A 27 -1.44 -8.42 17.72
N LEU A 28 -2.19 -9.42 17.28
CA LEU A 28 -3.32 -9.25 16.37
C LEU A 28 -4.60 -8.89 17.14
N ASP A 29 -5.49 -8.12 16.50
CA ASP A 29 -6.75 -7.67 17.10
C ASP A 29 -7.70 -8.85 17.36
N ALA A 30 -7.90 -9.21 18.63
CA ALA A 30 -8.71 -10.34 19.05
C ALA A 30 -10.22 -10.23 18.71
N ARG A 31 -10.67 -9.11 18.17
CA ARG A 31 -12.07 -8.92 17.69
C ARG A 31 -12.33 -9.52 16.32
N PHE A 32 -11.30 -10.06 15.66
CA PHE A 32 -11.37 -10.65 14.33
C PHE A 32 -10.97 -12.12 14.36
N GLU A 33 -11.49 -12.88 13.40
CA GLU A 33 -10.97 -14.19 13.06
C GLU A 33 -9.97 -14.06 11.93
N TYR A 34 -8.95 -14.94 11.91
CA TYR A 34 -7.88 -14.93 10.92
C TYR A 34 -7.88 -16.25 10.15
N ARG A 35 -8.09 -16.17 8.83
CA ARG A 35 -8.13 -17.33 7.94
C ARG A 35 -6.94 -17.32 7.00
N VAL A 36 -6.06 -18.31 7.14
CA VAL A 36 -4.97 -18.52 6.18
C VAL A 36 -5.55 -19.11 4.89
N ILE A 37 -5.14 -18.55 3.77
CA ILE A 37 -5.55 -18.93 2.42
C ILE A 37 -4.31 -19.36 1.63
N GLY A 38 -4.34 -20.56 1.08
CA GLY A 38 -3.23 -21.22 0.40
C GLY A 38 -2.59 -22.31 1.25
N GLU A 39 -1.87 -23.20 0.57
CA GLU A 39 -1.22 -24.35 1.16
C GLU A 39 0.30 -24.29 0.98
N SER A 40 1.02 -24.87 1.93
CA SER A 40 2.49 -24.96 1.90
C SER A 40 3.01 -26.40 2.02
N ALA A 41 2.10 -27.42 2.01
CA ALA A 41 2.42 -28.80 2.37
C ALA A 41 3.62 -29.40 1.62
N ASP A 42 3.77 -29.07 0.32
CA ASP A 42 4.84 -29.60 -0.54
C ASP A 42 5.95 -28.60 -0.85
N ALA A 43 5.89 -27.39 -0.26
CA ALA A 43 6.88 -26.36 -0.49
C ALA A 43 8.11 -26.57 0.39
N ARG A 44 9.29 -26.53 -0.24
CA ARG A 44 10.57 -26.52 0.49
C ARG A 44 11.03 -25.08 0.64
N PRO A 45 11.32 -24.62 1.86
CA PRO A 45 11.85 -23.28 2.08
C PRO A 45 13.14 -23.03 1.29
N GLY A 46 13.20 -21.92 0.55
CA GLY A 46 14.33 -21.54 -0.27
C GLY A 46 14.37 -22.20 -1.65
N GLU A 47 13.48 -23.15 -1.95
CA GLU A 47 13.45 -23.91 -3.22
C GLU A 47 12.17 -23.61 -4.02
N PRO A 48 12.04 -22.41 -4.64
CA PRO A 48 10.83 -22.06 -5.37
C PRO A 48 10.66 -22.89 -6.65
N THR A 49 9.47 -23.40 -6.87
CA THR A 49 9.10 -24.25 -8.02
C THR A 49 7.94 -23.64 -8.82
N PRO A 50 7.64 -24.10 -10.04
CA PRO A 50 6.40 -23.75 -10.73
C PRO A 50 5.15 -24.07 -9.91
N ALA A 51 5.16 -25.15 -9.12
CA ALA A 51 4.04 -25.54 -8.26
C ALA A 51 3.79 -24.49 -7.15
N THR A 52 4.84 -23.96 -6.50
CA THR A 52 4.66 -22.93 -5.45
C THR A 52 4.14 -21.61 -6.04
N ALA A 53 4.53 -21.26 -7.26
CA ALA A 53 3.99 -20.08 -7.95
C ALA A 53 2.51 -20.28 -8.33
N ARG A 54 2.11 -21.46 -8.83
CA ARG A 54 0.68 -21.78 -9.08
C ARG A 54 -0.15 -21.78 -7.81
N ALA A 55 0.37 -22.34 -6.72
CA ALA A 55 -0.31 -22.30 -5.42
C ALA A 55 -0.52 -20.86 -4.91
N ALA A 56 0.48 -19.99 -5.07
CA ALA A 56 0.34 -18.57 -4.74
C ALA A 56 -0.73 -17.88 -5.60
N LEU A 57 -0.80 -18.18 -6.91
CA LEU A 57 -1.84 -17.67 -7.80
C LEU A 57 -3.22 -18.16 -7.38
N ALA A 58 -3.37 -19.45 -7.08
CA ALA A 58 -4.64 -20.03 -6.61
C ALA A 58 -5.10 -19.37 -5.30
N ALA A 59 -4.18 -19.08 -4.38
CA ALA A 59 -4.49 -18.39 -3.13
C ALA A 59 -4.98 -16.94 -3.36
N LEU A 60 -4.41 -16.22 -4.34
CA LEU A 60 -4.91 -14.89 -4.72
C LEU A 60 -6.31 -14.96 -5.33
N GLU A 61 -6.57 -15.91 -6.25
CA GLU A 61 -7.90 -16.08 -6.86
C GLU A 61 -8.95 -16.46 -5.81
N GLU A 62 -8.62 -17.37 -4.90
CA GLU A 62 -9.52 -17.75 -3.81
C GLU A 62 -9.79 -16.58 -2.86
N SER A 63 -8.77 -15.81 -2.51
CA SER A 63 -8.97 -14.61 -1.67
C SER A 63 -9.87 -13.57 -2.34
N ALA A 64 -9.73 -13.35 -3.65
CA ALA A 64 -10.60 -12.45 -4.41
C ALA A 64 -12.04 -12.99 -4.50
N ARG A 65 -12.23 -14.30 -4.62
CA ARG A 65 -13.56 -14.94 -4.56
C ARG A 65 -14.21 -14.73 -3.20
N LEU A 66 -13.48 -15.01 -2.11
CA LEU A 66 -13.97 -14.88 -0.74
C LEU A 66 -14.34 -13.42 -0.38
N LEU A 67 -13.55 -12.45 -0.84
CA LEU A 67 -13.85 -11.01 -0.67
C LEU A 67 -15.15 -10.63 -1.37
N ARG A 68 -15.32 -11.04 -2.64
CA ARG A 68 -16.55 -10.76 -3.39
C ARG A 68 -17.79 -11.45 -2.82
N GLY A 69 -17.61 -12.62 -2.24
CA GLY A 69 -18.67 -13.37 -1.55
C GLY A 69 -18.98 -12.86 -0.14
N GLY A 70 -18.21 -11.90 0.39
CA GLY A 70 -18.36 -11.41 1.76
C GLY A 70 -17.98 -12.43 2.85
N GLU A 71 -17.29 -13.52 2.47
CA GLU A 71 -16.82 -14.55 3.39
C GLU A 71 -15.61 -14.09 4.22
N ILE A 72 -14.83 -13.14 3.68
CA ILE A 72 -13.80 -12.39 4.39
C ILE A 72 -14.03 -10.89 4.20
N ALA A 73 -13.76 -10.11 5.22
CA ALA A 73 -13.97 -8.65 5.22
C ALA A 73 -12.79 -7.86 4.65
N ALA A 74 -11.60 -8.44 4.70
CA ALA A 74 -10.36 -7.85 4.21
C ALA A 74 -9.32 -8.94 3.94
N VAL A 75 -8.23 -8.59 3.24
CA VAL A 75 -7.12 -9.52 3.01
C VAL A 75 -5.76 -8.86 3.27
N ALA A 76 -4.89 -9.56 4.00
CA ALA A 76 -3.46 -9.28 4.06
C ALA A 76 -2.72 -10.31 3.18
N THR A 77 -1.98 -9.84 2.18
CA THR A 77 -1.37 -10.74 1.20
C THR A 77 0.12 -10.95 1.46
N GLY A 78 0.53 -12.23 1.52
CA GLY A 78 1.93 -12.62 1.60
C GLY A 78 2.73 -12.25 0.34
N PRO A 79 4.06 -12.23 0.44
CA PRO A 79 4.94 -11.84 -0.66
C PRO A 79 4.95 -12.87 -1.80
N ILE A 80 4.96 -12.36 -3.04
CA ILE A 80 5.02 -13.19 -4.26
C ILE A 80 6.27 -12.84 -5.08
N HIS A 81 6.70 -13.79 -5.91
CA HIS A 81 7.77 -13.55 -6.89
C HIS A 81 7.16 -13.35 -8.28
N LYS A 82 7.05 -12.11 -8.71
CA LYS A 82 6.33 -11.71 -9.94
C LYS A 82 6.78 -12.49 -11.20
N ALA A 83 8.07 -12.55 -11.48
CA ALA A 83 8.57 -13.22 -12.68
C ALA A 83 8.21 -14.72 -12.71
N ARG A 84 8.19 -15.41 -11.56
CA ARG A 84 7.77 -16.81 -11.48
C ARG A 84 6.27 -16.96 -11.70
N MET A 85 5.48 -16.08 -11.12
CA MET A 85 4.02 -16.07 -11.31
C MET A 85 3.64 -15.75 -12.77
N HIS A 86 4.37 -14.82 -13.43
CA HIS A 86 4.18 -14.54 -14.86
C HIS A 86 4.42 -15.79 -15.71
N ALA A 87 5.46 -16.60 -15.40
CA ALA A 87 5.72 -17.87 -16.09
C ALA A 87 4.57 -18.88 -15.93
N GLU A 88 3.75 -18.75 -14.89
CA GLU A 88 2.59 -19.61 -14.60
C GLU A 88 1.24 -18.92 -14.96
N GLY A 89 1.27 -17.90 -15.82
CA GLY A 89 0.07 -17.27 -16.37
C GLY A 89 -0.51 -16.09 -15.56
N PHE A 90 0.20 -15.59 -14.56
CA PHE A 90 -0.22 -14.36 -13.89
C PHE A 90 -0.01 -13.15 -14.81
N ALA A 91 -1.11 -12.59 -15.33
CA ALA A 91 -1.08 -11.57 -16.39
C ALA A 91 -1.01 -10.11 -15.87
N PHE A 92 -0.75 -9.89 -14.57
CA PHE A 92 -0.78 -8.58 -13.95
C PHE A 92 0.62 -8.12 -13.54
N PRO A 93 0.92 -6.79 -13.56
CA PRO A 93 2.19 -6.24 -13.06
C PRO A 93 2.45 -6.56 -11.58
N GLY A 94 1.38 -6.70 -10.80
CA GLY A 94 1.47 -7.01 -9.37
C GLY A 94 0.13 -7.37 -8.77
N GLN A 95 0.14 -7.60 -7.45
CA GLN A 95 -1.08 -7.95 -6.71
C GLN A 95 -2.09 -6.80 -6.68
N THR A 96 -1.65 -5.55 -6.72
CA THR A 96 -2.52 -4.37 -6.73
C THR A 96 -3.43 -4.38 -7.96
N GLU A 97 -2.86 -4.53 -9.14
CA GLU A 97 -3.57 -4.58 -10.42
C GLU A 97 -4.47 -5.84 -10.51
N PHE A 98 -4.00 -6.95 -9.95
CA PHE A 98 -4.79 -8.19 -9.85
C PHE A 98 -6.09 -7.95 -9.07
N PHE A 99 -6.01 -7.42 -7.84
CA PHE A 99 -7.20 -7.20 -7.01
C PHE A 99 -8.11 -6.11 -7.60
N ALA A 100 -7.55 -5.06 -8.20
CA ALA A 100 -8.31 -4.03 -8.89
C ALA A 100 -9.13 -4.65 -10.05
N ALA A 101 -8.50 -5.48 -10.89
CA ALA A 101 -9.18 -6.18 -11.98
C ALA A 101 -10.28 -7.14 -11.47
N ARG A 102 -10.01 -7.90 -10.39
CA ARG A 102 -11.00 -8.83 -9.81
C ARG A 102 -12.16 -8.10 -9.14
N ALA A 103 -11.95 -6.85 -8.70
CA ALA A 103 -12.98 -5.98 -8.14
C ALA A 103 -13.71 -5.14 -9.20
N GLY A 104 -13.26 -5.15 -10.47
CA GLY A 104 -13.80 -4.28 -11.52
C GLY A 104 -13.49 -2.79 -11.29
N VAL A 105 -12.36 -2.47 -10.65
CA VAL A 105 -11.96 -1.11 -10.28
C VAL A 105 -10.80 -0.65 -11.15
N GLU A 106 -10.96 0.51 -11.77
CA GLU A 106 -9.89 1.20 -12.54
C GLU A 106 -9.23 2.31 -11.71
N ASN A 107 -9.97 2.89 -10.75
CA ASN A 107 -9.51 4.00 -9.93
C ASN A 107 -8.89 3.50 -8.62
N PHE A 108 -7.61 3.19 -8.65
CA PHE A 108 -6.84 2.74 -7.50
C PHE A 108 -5.48 3.46 -7.43
N ALA A 109 -4.83 3.43 -6.26
CA ALA A 109 -3.49 3.97 -6.07
C ALA A 109 -2.72 3.20 -5.00
N MET A 110 -1.40 3.34 -5.02
CA MET A 110 -0.49 2.78 -4.03
C MET A 110 -0.34 3.74 -2.86
N CYS A 111 -0.49 3.20 -1.65
CA CYS A 111 -0.26 3.91 -0.40
C CYS A 111 0.54 3.01 0.55
N LEU A 112 1.42 3.59 1.33
CA LEU A 112 2.13 2.92 2.40
C LEU A 112 1.94 3.68 3.70
N THR A 113 1.86 2.95 4.80
CA THR A 113 1.77 3.52 6.14
C THR A 113 2.67 2.77 7.10
N GLY A 114 3.31 3.49 8.01
CA GLY A 114 4.17 2.90 9.05
C GLY A 114 4.57 3.95 10.08
N GLY A 115 4.55 3.59 11.36
CA GLY A 115 4.78 4.56 12.42
C GLY A 115 3.80 5.73 12.34
N ALA A 116 4.32 6.96 12.35
CA ALA A 116 3.54 8.20 12.22
C ALA A 116 3.37 8.67 10.76
N LEU A 117 3.87 7.94 9.76
CA LEU A 117 3.90 8.40 8.37
C LEU A 117 2.97 7.57 7.49
N THR A 118 2.15 8.26 6.70
CA THR A 118 1.34 7.68 5.62
C THR A 118 1.64 8.44 4.33
N VAL A 119 1.97 7.73 3.26
CA VAL A 119 2.30 8.31 1.96
C VAL A 119 1.50 7.66 0.84
N ALA A 120 0.94 8.45 -0.07
CA ALA A 120 0.33 7.96 -1.31
C ALA A 120 1.12 8.49 -2.51
N LEU A 121 1.13 7.73 -3.60
CA LEU A 121 1.98 7.96 -4.75
C LEU A 121 1.16 8.35 -5.97
N VAL A 122 1.41 9.52 -6.54
CA VAL A 122 0.79 9.96 -7.81
C VAL A 122 1.33 9.13 -8.96
N THR A 123 2.66 8.96 -9.03
CA THR A 123 3.32 8.02 -9.93
C THR A 123 4.05 6.94 -9.14
N ALA A 124 3.91 5.68 -9.57
CA ALA A 124 4.57 4.52 -8.99
C ALA A 124 5.25 3.71 -10.09
N HIS A 125 6.33 3.00 -9.78
CA HIS A 125 7.03 2.04 -10.66
C HIS A 125 7.36 2.54 -12.07
N VAL A 126 7.63 3.84 -12.21
CA VAL A 126 8.07 4.46 -13.47
C VAL A 126 9.50 5.00 -13.32
N PRO A 127 10.30 5.02 -14.39
CA PRO A 127 11.63 5.64 -14.35
C PRO A 127 11.54 7.11 -13.93
N LEU A 128 12.47 7.57 -13.08
CA LEU A 128 12.45 8.94 -12.55
C LEU A 128 12.40 10.01 -13.67
N ARG A 129 13.07 9.78 -14.80
CA ARG A 129 13.07 10.68 -15.96
C ARG A 129 11.68 10.88 -16.59
N GLU A 130 10.73 9.97 -16.34
CA GLU A 130 9.39 10.02 -16.91
C GLU A 130 8.38 10.69 -15.98
N VAL A 131 8.72 10.85 -14.69
CA VAL A 131 7.81 11.36 -13.66
C VAL A 131 7.22 12.71 -14.05
N ALA A 132 8.06 13.69 -14.39
CA ALA A 132 7.57 15.04 -14.70
C ALA A 132 6.58 15.05 -15.89
N GLY A 133 6.82 14.21 -16.91
CA GLY A 133 5.94 14.07 -18.06
C GLY A 133 4.62 13.33 -17.82
N LEU A 134 4.53 12.56 -16.72
CA LEU A 134 3.34 11.82 -16.32
C LEU A 134 2.47 12.58 -15.31
N LEU A 135 3.01 13.64 -14.68
CA LEU A 135 2.25 14.43 -13.73
C LEU A 135 1.14 15.23 -14.44
N SER A 136 -0.01 15.23 -13.84
CA SER A 136 -1.13 16.08 -14.23
C SER A 136 -1.97 16.45 -13.01
N ALA A 137 -2.64 17.61 -13.06
CA ALA A 137 -3.56 18.03 -12.00
C ALA A 137 -4.66 16.98 -11.77
N ARG A 138 -5.13 16.33 -12.85
CA ARG A 138 -6.13 15.25 -12.78
C ARG A 138 -5.65 14.08 -11.92
N GLU A 139 -4.43 13.61 -12.13
CA GLU A 139 -3.89 12.47 -11.37
C GLU A 139 -3.61 12.83 -9.91
N ILE A 140 -3.11 14.04 -9.64
CA ILE A 140 -2.92 14.55 -8.28
C ILE A 140 -4.25 14.59 -7.54
N ILE A 141 -5.30 15.14 -8.15
CA ILE A 141 -6.65 15.19 -7.58
C ILE A 141 -7.22 13.79 -7.37
N ARG A 142 -7.06 12.89 -8.34
CA ARG A 142 -7.52 11.51 -8.27
C ARG A 142 -6.92 10.77 -7.08
N VAL A 143 -5.59 10.78 -6.96
CA VAL A 143 -4.90 10.07 -5.87
C VAL A 143 -5.11 10.80 -4.53
N GLY A 144 -5.17 12.13 -4.53
CA GLY A 144 -5.50 12.93 -3.34
C GLY A 144 -6.87 12.54 -2.75
N ASN A 145 -7.90 12.40 -3.58
CA ASN A 145 -9.22 11.96 -3.14
C ASN A 145 -9.22 10.51 -2.60
N LEU A 146 -8.45 9.61 -3.22
CA LEU A 146 -8.30 8.24 -2.71
C LEU A 146 -7.61 8.22 -1.34
N LEU A 147 -6.55 9.03 -1.15
CA LEU A 147 -5.88 9.18 0.13
C LEU A 147 -6.80 9.78 1.18
N ALA A 148 -7.60 10.81 0.83
CA ALA A 148 -8.58 11.41 1.71
C ALA A 148 -9.61 10.39 2.18
N ALA A 149 -10.18 9.59 1.26
CA ALA A 149 -11.14 8.54 1.60
C ALA A 149 -10.57 7.50 2.57
N PHE A 150 -9.34 7.05 2.29
CA PHE A 150 -8.64 6.12 3.16
C PHE A 150 -8.41 6.68 4.57
N LEU A 151 -7.87 7.90 4.67
CA LEU A 151 -7.57 8.52 5.95
C LEU A 151 -8.84 8.88 6.73
N THR A 152 -9.91 9.34 6.05
CA THR A 152 -11.21 9.59 6.68
C THR A 152 -11.78 8.32 7.30
N ALA A 153 -11.77 7.21 6.55
CA ALA A 153 -12.23 5.91 7.05
C ALA A 153 -11.39 5.42 8.24
N ARG A 154 -10.07 5.59 8.18
CA ARG A 154 -9.13 5.17 9.21
C ARG A 154 -9.22 6.01 10.47
N LEU A 155 -9.21 7.33 10.33
CA LEU A 155 -9.15 8.29 11.45
C LEU A 155 -10.51 8.66 12.02
N ARG A 156 -11.60 8.43 11.26
CA ARG A 156 -12.97 8.82 11.59
C ARG A 156 -13.13 10.33 11.88
N ARG A 157 -12.33 11.13 11.20
CA ARG A 157 -12.37 12.59 11.18
C ARG A 157 -11.81 13.12 9.87
N GLU A 158 -11.99 14.40 9.61
CA GLU A 158 -11.37 15.08 8.48
C GLU A 158 -9.84 15.04 8.58
N PRO A 159 -9.12 14.44 7.61
CA PRO A 159 -7.68 14.36 7.64
C PRO A 159 -7.01 15.63 7.10
N ARG A 160 -5.79 15.90 7.58
CA ARG A 160 -4.89 16.94 7.07
C ARG A 160 -3.88 16.29 6.13
N ILE A 161 -3.91 16.66 4.86
CA ILE A 161 -3.08 16.05 3.83
C ILE A 161 -2.12 17.11 3.26
N ALA A 162 -0.84 16.84 3.40
CA ALA A 162 0.20 17.62 2.73
C ALA A 162 0.41 17.13 1.29
N ILE A 163 0.55 18.05 0.35
CA ILE A 163 0.96 17.75 -1.03
C ILE A 163 2.41 18.18 -1.18
N ALA A 164 3.30 17.22 -1.49
CA ALA A 164 4.71 17.49 -1.74
C ALA A 164 4.90 18.19 -3.10
N GLY A 165 5.88 19.06 -3.21
CA GLY A 165 6.37 19.52 -4.50
C GLY A 165 7.12 18.39 -5.23
N LEU A 166 7.39 18.57 -6.50
CA LEU A 166 8.25 17.70 -7.30
C LEU A 166 9.72 18.09 -7.18
N ASN A 167 9.96 19.41 -7.31
CA ASN A 167 11.29 19.98 -7.42
C ASN A 167 11.86 20.41 -6.06
N PRO A 168 13.19 20.58 -5.95
CA PRO A 168 13.81 21.13 -4.75
C PRO A 168 13.16 22.47 -4.37
N HIS A 169 12.97 22.68 -3.06
CA HIS A 169 12.33 23.88 -2.48
C HIS A 169 10.96 24.21 -3.10
N ALA A 170 10.22 23.18 -3.54
CA ALA A 170 8.94 23.34 -4.26
C ALA A 170 9.07 24.29 -5.47
N GLY A 171 10.15 24.12 -6.26
CA GLY A 171 10.39 24.84 -7.51
C GLY A 171 10.94 26.26 -7.35
N GLU A 172 11.14 26.79 -6.12
CA GLU A 172 11.68 28.12 -5.85
C GLU A 172 11.08 29.22 -6.74
N SER A 173 9.75 29.35 -6.71
CA SER A 173 9.01 30.30 -7.56
C SER A 173 9.24 30.12 -9.07
N GLY A 174 9.58 28.91 -9.50
CA GLY A 174 9.82 28.56 -10.91
C GLY A 174 11.28 28.58 -11.35
N ALA A 175 12.20 28.90 -10.44
CA ALA A 175 13.65 28.91 -10.76
C ALA A 175 14.22 27.48 -10.88
N LEU A 176 13.65 26.51 -10.18
CA LEU A 176 14.10 25.11 -10.16
C LEU A 176 13.10 24.14 -10.82
N GLY A 177 12.18 24.66 -11.61
CA GLY A 177 11.11 23.90 -12.27
C GLY A 177 9.77 24.63 -12.15
N ARG A 178 8.84 24.34 -13.03
CA ARG A 178 7.55 25.04 -13.09
C ARG A 178 6.36 24.13 -12.78
N GLU A 179 6.60 22.85 -12.51
CA GLU A 179 5.55 21.86 -12.24
C GLU A 179 4.70 22.23 -11.03
N GLU A 180 5.29 22.87 -10.02
CA GLU A 180 4.56 23.39 -8.86
C GLU A 180 3.58 24.47 -9.26
N ILE A 181 3.97 25.40 -10.12
CA ILE A 181 3.13 26.52 -10.57
C ILE A 181 2.07 26.05 -11.56
N GLU A 182 2.46 25.20 -12.52
CA GLU A 182 1.64 24.87 -13.68
C GLU A 182 0.72 23.66 -13.43
N ILE A 183 1.10 22.76 -12.51
CA ILE A 183 0.39 21.49 -12.29
C ILE A 183 -0.04 21.31 -10.83
N ILE A 184 0.92 21.42 -9.86
CA ILE A 184 0.64 20.99 -8.49
C ILE A 184 -0.21 22.02 -7.74
N ALA A 185 0.14 23.32 -7.78
CA ALA A 185 -0.64 24.36 -7.10
C ALA A 185 -2.08 24.48 -7.64
N PRO A 186 -2.34 24.40 -8.96
CA PRO A 186 -3.70 24.28 -9.49
C PRO A 186 -4.47 23.07 -8.94
N ALA A 187 -3.82 21.90 -8.81
CA ALA A 187 -4.45 20.72 -8.23
C ALA A 187 -4.78 20.90 -6.74
N VAL A 188 -3.86 21.50 -5.96
CA VAL A 188 -4.09 21.88 -4.55
C VAL A 188 -5.31 22.79 -4.44
N THR A 189 -5.36 23.83 -5.26
CA THR A 189 -6.49 24.79 -5.29
C THR A 189 -7.81 24.08 -5.53
N LEU A 190 -7.86 23.17 -6.51
CA LEU A 190 -9.09 22.41 -6.80
C LEU A 190 -9.48 21.48 -5.65
N LEU A 191 -8.55 20.77 -5.04
CA LEU A 191 -8.80 19.89 -3.89
C LEU A 191 -9.31 20.67 -2.67
N THR A 192 -8.80 21.90 -2.45
CA THR A 192 -9.18 22.73 -1.32
C THR A 192 -10.56 23.39 -1.50
N HIS A 193 -10.86 23.89 -2.71
CA HIS A 193 -12.12 24.61 -2.97
C HIS A 193 -13.26 23.69 -3.42
N HIS A 194 -12.95 22.49 -3.90
CA HIS A 194 -13.93 21.48 -4.33
C HIS A 194 -13.64 20.13 -3.66
N PRO A 195 -13.69 20.04 -2.31
CA PRO A 195 -13.44 18.79 -1.61
C PRO A 195 -14.48 17.75 -2.00
N SER A 196 -14.06 16.48 -1.98
CA SER A 196 -14.99 15.38 -2.21
C SER A 196 -16.07 15.36 -1.13
N PRO A 197 -17.37 15.35 -1.48
CA PRO A 197 -18.45 15.34 -0.50
C PRO A 197 -18.50 14.06 0.34
N ILE A 198 -17.91 12.97 -0.15
CA ILE A 198 -17.88 11.67 0.53
C ILE A 198 -16.62 11.45 1.38
N ALA A 199 -15.58 12.28 1.18
CA ALA A 199 -14.31 12.20 1.91
C ALA A 199 -13.68 13.59 2.00
N PRO A 200 -14.22 14.50 2.81
CA PRO A 200 -13.65 15.82 3.00
C PRO A 200 -12.26 15.69 3.64
N ALA A 201 -11.33 16.56 3.22
CA ALA A 201 -9.97 16.61 3.74
C ALA A 201 -9.40 18.02 3.61
N LEU A 202 -8.52 18.39 4.52
CA LEU A 202 -7.78 19.65 4.47
C LEU A 202 -6.49 19.43 3.68
N PHE A 203 -6.48 19.85 2.43
CA PHE A 203 -5.32 19.78 1.56
C PHE A 203 -4.52 21.08 1.63
N THR A 204 -3.20 20.96 1.78
CA THR A 204 -2.27 22.09 1.78
C THR A 204 -0.98 21.74 1.03
N GLY A 205 -0.36 22.74 0.43
CA GLY A 205 0.88 22.57 -0.36
C GLY A 205 0.90 23.49 -1.59
N PRO A 206 1.84 23.28 -2.54
CA PRO A 206 2.93 22.30 -2.46
C PRO A 206 3.98 22.68 -1.41
N PHE A 207 4.44 21.68 -0.66
CA PHE A 207 5.50 21.85 0.33
C PHE A 207 6.84 21.34 -0.21
N SER A 208 7.93 21.92 0.29
CA SER A 208 9.27 21.47 -0.02
C SER A 208 9.46 19.99 0.38
N PRO A 209 9.90 19.10 -0.56
CA PRO A 209 9.97 17.66 -0.31
C PRO A 209 10.95 17.25 0.79
N ASP A 210 11.99 18.06 1.03
CA ASP A 210 13.02 17.80 2.04
C ASP A 210 12.56 18.04 3.48
N THR A 211 11.47 18.80 3.69
CA THR A 211 10.98 19.18 5.02
C THR A 211 9.59 18.65 5.37
N VAL A 212 8.74 18.35 4.38
CA VAL A 212 7.33 17.98 4.61
C VAL A 212 7.19 16.69 5.44
N PHE A 213 8.08 15.74 5.28
CA PHE A 213 8.01 14.46 6.00
C PHE A 213 8.36 14.61 7.48
N ASN A 214 9.27 15.50 7.84
CA ASN A 214 9.57 15.83 9.23
C ASN A 214 8.34 16.44 9.92
N ARG A 215 7.63 17.35 9.26
CA ARG A 215 6.37 17.94 9.74
C ARG A 215 5.26 16.91 9.88
N ALA A 216 5.16 15.96 8.93
CA ALA A 216 4.19 14.86 9.01
C ALA A 216 4.48 13.93 10.18
N VAL A 217 5.74 13.54 10.40
CA VAL A 217 6.15 12.73 11.56
C VAL A 217 5.90 13.47 12.88
N ALA A 218 6.04 14.79 12.91
CA ALA A 218 5.70 15.63 14.06
C ALA A 218 4.19 15.77 14.30
N GLY A 219 3.34 15.17 13.45
CA GLY A 219 1.88 15.15 13.60
C GLY A 219 1.15 16.37 13.04
N GLU A 220 1.80 17.18 12.21
CA GLU A 220 1.15 18.31 11.55
C GLU A 220 0.18 17.82 10.45
N PHE A 221 0.53 16.73 9.77
CA PHE A 221 -0.26 16.11 8.70
C PHE A 221 -0.53 14.64 9.00
N ASP A 222 -1.67 14.16 8.54
CA ASP A 222 -2.11 12.77 8.67
C ASP A 222 -1.65 11.91 7.48
N GLY A 223 -1.28 12.55 6.37
CA GLY A 223 -0.72 11.89 5.20
C GLY A 223 -0.02 12.88 4.27
N VAL A 224 0.88 12.34 3.44
CA VAL A 224 1.60 13.09 2.42
C VAL A 224 1.31 12.48 1.04
N LEU A 225 0.82 13.31 0.12
CA LEU A 225 0.68 12.96 -1.29
C LEU A 225 2.00 13.26 -2.00
N CYS A 226 2.68 12.21 -2.45
CA CYS A 226 3.98 12.25 -3.09
C CYS A 226 3.85 12.17 -4.61
N MET A 227 4.69 12.90 -5.33
CA MET A 227 4.67 12.94 -6.79
C MET A 227 5.24 11.66 -7.40
N TYR A 228 6.21 11.01 -6.73
CA TYR A 228 6.84 9.79 -7.22
C TYR A 228 7.23 8.83 -6.08
N HIS A 229 7.55 7.60 -6.47
CA HIS A 229 7.77 6.47 -5.59
C HIS A 229 8.80 6.75 -4.48
N ASP A 230 10.04 7.06 -4.83
CA ASP A 230 11.11 7.19 -3.83
C ASP A 230 10.98 8.44 -2.97
N GLN A 231 10.27 9.47 -3.45
CA GLN A 231 9.94 10.65 -2.64
C GLN A 231 9.19 10.27 -1.35
N GLY A 232 8.25 9.32 -1.45
CA GLY A 232 7.48 8.86 -0.31
C GLY A 232 8.13 7.68 0.43
N LEU A 233 8.72 6.74 -0.31
CA LEU A 233 9.19 5.50 0.28
C LEU A 233 10.52 5.63 1.02
N ILE A 234 11.44 6.49 0.58
CA ILE A 234 12.70 6.72 1.31
C ILE A 234 12.43 7.20 2.74
N PRO A 235 11.67 8.31 2.97
CA PRO A 235 11.40 8.75 4.33
C PRO A 235 10.55 7.76 5.13
N LEU A 236 9.58 7.08 4.50
CA LEU A 236 8.78 6.07 5.18
C LEU A 236 9.64 4.89 5.66
N LYS A 237 10.50 4.35 4.81
CA LYS A 237 11.38 3.24 5.17
C LYS A 237 12.43 3.64 6.20
N LEU A 238 12.92 4.85 6.13
CA LEU A 238 13.84 5.36 7.16
C LEU A 238 13.14 5.47 8.52
N HIS A 239 11.87 5.89 8.54
CA HIS A 239 11.09 6.09 9.76
C HIS A 239 10.50 4.79 10.33
N ALA A 240 10.06 3.86 9.48
CA ALA A 240 9.25 2.72 9.88
C ALA A 240 9.58 1.44 9.07
N PHE A 241 10.86 1.11 8.91
CA PHE A 241 11.32 -0.01 8.08
C PHE A 241 10.64 -1.34 8.43
N ASP A 242 10.47 -1.60 9.73
CA ASP A 242 9.96 -2.88 10.23
C ASP A 242 8.43 -2.93 10.36
N SER A 243 7.76 -1.77 10.36
CA SER A 243 6.31 -1.65 10.56
C SER A 243 5.57 -1.08 9.34
N GLY A 244 6.26 -0.92 8.22
CA GLY A 244 5.67 -0.47 6.97
C GLY A 244 4.69 -1.51 6.42
N ALA A 245 3.49 -1.05 6.07
CA ALA A 245 2.47 -1.83 5.38
C ALA A 245 2.01 -1.11 4.12
N ASN A 246 1.88 -1.85 3.04
CA ASN A 246 1.31 -1.38 1.80
C ASN A 246 -0.22 -1.53 1.84
N VAL A 247 -0.95 -0.57 1.32
CA VAL A 247 -2.40 -0.64 1.14
C VAL A 247 -2.78 -0.17 -0.25
N THR A 248 -3.70 -0.88 -0.89
CA THR A 248 -4.26 -0.48 -2.18
C THR A 248 -5.48 0.42 -1.94
N LEU A 249 -5.36 1.69 -2.28
CA LEU A 249 -6.47 2.64 -2.22
C LEU A 249 -7.48 2.39 -3.33
N GLY A 250 -8.76 2.68 -3.09
CA GLY A 250 -9.83 2.64 -4.10
C GLY A 250 -10.51 1.28 -4.28
N LEU A 251 -10.03 0.22 -3.66
CA LEU A 251 -10.73 -1.06 -3.66
C LEU A 251 -11.98 -1.01 -2.76
N PRO A 252 -13.05 -1.78 -3.08
CA PRO A 252 -14.26 -1.86 -2.26
C PRO A 252 -14.07 -2.67 -0.96
N PHE A 253 -12.90 -3.23 -0.76
CA PHE A 253 -12.48 -3.97 0.42
C PHE A 253 -11.02 -3.65 0.76
N PRO A 254 -10.63 -3.70 2.04
CA PRO A 254 -9.24 -3.50 2.42
C PRO A 254 -8.33 -4.63 1.89
N ARG A 255 -7.28 -4.24 1.18
CA ARG A 255 -6.19 -5.11 0.77
C ARG A 255 -4.87 -4.51 1.23
N THR A 256 -4.15 -5.24 2.04
CA THR A 256 -2.85 -4.85 2.59
C THR A 256 -1.77 -5.87 2.28
N SER A 257 -0.52 -5.50 2.44
CA SER A 257 0.62 -6.43 2.37
C SER A 257 1.82 -5.88 3.12
N PRO A 258 2.74 -6.75 3.59
CA PRO A 258 4.04 -6.29 4.05
C PRO A 258 4.83 -5.61 2.91
N ASP A 259 5.79 -4.77 3.30
CA ASP A 259 6.63 -4.00 2.37
C ASP A 259 7.98 -4.69 2.14
N HIS A 260 7.97 -6.00 1.88
CA HIS A 260 9.15 -6.80 1.51
C HIS A 260 8.77 -7.93 0.56
N GLY A 261 9.79 -8.54 -0.07
CA GLY A 261 9.63 -9.63 -1.03
C GLY A 261 9.66 -11.02 -0.39
N THR A 262 9.79 -12.03 -1.23
CA THR A 262 9.80 -13.46 -0.86
C THR A 262 11.02 -13.89 -0.06
N ALA A 263 12.15 -13.20 -0.20
CA ALA A 263 13.41 -13.46 0.52
C ALA A 263 13.74 -14.96 0.65
N PHE A 264 13.80 -15.67 -0.48
CA PHE A 264 14.00 -17.12 -0.53
C PHE A 264 15.27 -17.56 0.22
N GLU A 265 16.30 -16.71 0.24
CA GLU A 265 17.55 -16.97 0.96
C GLU A 265 17.40 -17.01 2.48
N LEU A 266 16.34 -16.43 3.03
CA LEU A 266 16.03 -16.43 4.46
C LEU A 266 15.01 -17.51 4.84
N ALA A 267 14.26 -18.03 3.86
CA ALA A 267 13.16 -18.95 4.11
C ALA A 267 13.59 -20.22 4.86
N GLY A 268 12.83 -20.60 5.87
CA GLY A 268 13.08 -21.78 6.73
C GLY A 268 14.20 -21.60 7.75
N LYS A 269 14.78 -20.42 7.86
CA LYS A 269 15.84 -20.14 8.84
C LYS A 269 15.31 -19.49 10.13
N ASN A 270 14.03 -19.13 10.17
CA ASN A 270 13.40 -18.40 11.28
C ASN A 270 14.11 -17.07 11.60
N LEU A 271 14.68 -16.42 10.57
CA LEU A 271 15.34 -15.12 10.68
C LEU A 271 14.47 -13.98 10.15
N ALA A 272 13.42 -14.30 9.39
CA ALA A 272 12.52 -13.30 8.84
C ALA A 272 11.67 -12.67 9.94
N ARG A 273 11.59 -11.33 9.95
CA ARG A 273 10.86 -10.57 10.96
C ARG A 273 9.39 -10.48 10.58
N PRO A 274 8.46 -10.81 11.48
CA PRO A 274 7.02 -10.79 11.17
C PRO A 274 6.37 -9.40 11.33
N ASP A 275 7.11 -8.39 11.78
CA ASP A 275 6.53 -7.10 12.20
C ASP A 275 5.75 -6.40 11.09
N SER A 276 6.26 -6.39 9.85
CA SER A 276 5.55 -5.81 8.70
C SER A 276 4.29 -6.62 8.33
N MET A 277 4.31 -7.96 8.47
CA MET A 277 3.12 -8.80 8.28
C MET A 277 2.08 -8.54 9.39
N ILE A 278 2.50 -8.42 10.64
CA ILE A 278 1.62 -8.04 11.76
C ILE A 278 0.99 -6.67 11.49
N ALA A 279 1.78 -5.69 11.03
CA ALA A 279 1.28 -4.37 10.68
C ALA A 279 0.25 -4.44 9.55
N ALA A 280 0.52 -5.22 8.49
CA ALA A 280 -0.39 -5.40 7.37
C ALA A 280 -1.72 -6.06 7.80
N ILE A 281 -1.67 -7.12 8.62
CA ILE A 281 -2.86 -7.80 9.13
C ILE A 281 -3.68 -6.86 10.03
N ASN A 282 -3.04 -6.14 10.95
CA ASN A 282 -3.73 -5.20 11.83
C ASN A 282 -4.32 -4.02 11.06
N LEU A 283 -3.66 -3.53 10.01
CA LEU A 283 -4.21 -2.50 9.14
C LEU A 283 -5.45 -3.00 8.38
N ALA A 284 -5.41 -4.25 7.86
CA ALA A 284 -6.58 -4.87 7.24
C ALA A 284 -7.76 -4.96 8.21
N ALA A 285 -7.51 -5.39 9.46
CA ALA A 285 -8.50 -5.46 10.51
C ALA A 285 -9.03 -4.08 10.92
N GLU A 286 -8.15 -3.07 11.04
CA GLU A 286 -8.52 -1.69 11.33
C GLU A 286 -9.50 -1.12 10.28
N LEU A 287 -9.21 -1.34 8.99
CA LEU A 287 -10.02 -0.86 7.86
C LEU A 287 -11.33 -1.66 7.66
N ALA A 288 -11.37 -2.92 8.10
CA ALA A 288 -12.56 -3.78 8.03
C ALA A 288 -13.55 -3.56 9.19
N ARG A 289 -13.26 -2.64 10.11
CA ARG A 289 -14.19 -2.30 11.21
C ARG A 289 -15.47 -1.68 10.65
N PRO A 290 -16.63 -2.13 11.13
CA PRO A 290 -17.91 -1.55 10.79
C PRO A 290 -18.07 -0.09 11.27
#